data_f0882cc6ce1fa66d33b810825e054ca7
#
_entry.id   f0882cc6ce1fa66d33b810825e054ca7
#
_cell.length_a   1.000
_cell.length_b   1.000
_cell.length_c   1.000
_cell.angle_alpha   90.00
_cell.angle_beta   90.00
_cell.angle_gamma   90.00
#
_symmetry.space_group_name_H-M   'P 1'
#
loop_
_entity.id
_entity.type
_entity.pdbx_description
1 polymer ?
#
loop_
_entity_poly.entity_id
_entity_poly.type
_entity_poly.pdbx_seq_one_letter_code
_entity_poly.pdbx_strand_id
1 'polypeptide(L)'
;SVDWSLSNLNGNNFQLIFMTFYPIEAYNIFETKCSYFLIKSKITDEQLKNALKKCIGNITQKKADLLIVKIGAKSVTLNLQDIEYIESLNNNISIYFNEQPPLTLYMKLKDFEKLLPLYFMKCHKSFIINMNAVTGCEPYEFMLHHSVKIPIPSRKYKDTVKTYNDYITNL
;
A
#
# COMPACT_ATOMS: atom_id res chain seq x y z
N SER A 1 -27.61 -2.16 -19.55
CA SER A 1 -27.62 -2.97 -18.32
C SER A 1 -26.24 -3.26 -17.72
N VAL A 2 -25.21 -2.50 -18.08
CA VAL A 2 -23.88 -2.57 -17.47
C VAL A 2 -23.88 -1.88 -16.09
N ASP A 3 -24.69 -0.88 -15.90
CA ASP A 3 -24.79 -0.10 -14.64
C ASP A 3 -25.23 -0.91 -13.42
N TRP A 4 -26.10 -1.91 -13.60
CA TRP A 4 -26.62 -2.69 -12.47
C TRP A 4 -25.58 -3.62 -11.85
N SER A 5 -24.69 -4.18 -12.65
CA SER A 5 -23.67 -5.11 -12.16
C SER A 5 -22.53 -4.41 -11.43
N LEU A 6 -22.24 -3.15 -11.75
CA LEU A 6 -21.14 -2.37 -11.17
C LEU A 6 -21.52 -1.74 -9.81
N SER A 7 -22.78 -1.33 -9.64
CA SER A 7 -23.26 -0.77 -8.38
C SER A 7 -23.33 -1.77 -7.21
N ASN A 8 -23.38 -3.07 -7.51
CA ASN A 8 -23.43 -4.14 -6.50
C ASN A 8 -22.07 -4.74 -6.14
N LEU A 9 -20.96 -4.28 -6.77
CA LEU A 9 -19.61 -4.78 -6.53
C LEU A 9 -18.86 -3.92 -5.49
N ASN A 10 -19.51 -3.59 -4.38
CA ASN A 10 -18.95 -2.84 -3.27
C ASN A 10 -18.12 -3.71 -2.31
N GLY A 11 -17.18 -4.49 -2.82
CA GLY A 11 -16.24 -5.27 -2.01
C GLY A 11 -14.80 -5.10 -2.49
N ASN A 12 -13.88 -4.86 -1.59
CA ASN A 12 -12.45 -4.58 -1.90
C ASN A 12 -11.65 -5.80 -2.42
N ASN A 13 -12.28 -6.96 -2.65
CA ASN A 13 -11.59 -8.23 -2.91
C ASN A 13 -11.71 -8.80 -4.32
N PHE A 14 -12.15 -8.01 -5.30
CA PHE A 14 -12.22 -8.46 -6.67
C PHE A 14 -11.41 -7.57 -7.62
N GLN A 15 -11.04 -8.15 -8.75
CA GLN A 15 -10.44 -7.43 -9.88
C GLN A 15 -11.38 -7.56 -11.08
N LEU A 16 -11.67 -6.47 -11.76
CA LEU A 16 -12.60 -6.44 -12.88
C LEU A 16 -11.82 -6.47 -14.20
N ILE A 17 -12.08 -7.51 -15.02
CA ILE A 17 -11.63 -7.56 -16.41
C ILE A 17 -12.86 -7.32 -17.29
N PHE A 18 -12.87 -6.21 -18.01
CA PHE A 18 -13.96 -5.89 -18.93
C PHE A 18 -13.63 -6.41 -20.33
N MET A 19 -14.62 -7.08 -20.96
CA MET A 19 -14.46 -7.66 -22.30
C MET A 19 -15.62 -7.25 -23.19
N THR A 20 -15.34 -6.56 -24.31
CA THR A 20 -16.36 -6.10 -25.26
C THR A 20 -15.96 -6.34 -26.71
N PHE A 21 -16.94 -6.42 -27.60
CA PHE A 21 -16.72 -6.36 -29.05
C PHE A 21 -16.59 -4.93 -29.57
N TYR A 22 -17.13 -3.93 -28.85
CA TYR A 22 -17.25 -2.56 -29.29
C TYR A 22 -16.30 -1.64 -28.54
N PRO A 23 -15.24 -1.12 -29.19
CA PRO A 23 -14.26 -0.25 -28.54
C PRO A 23 -14.82 1.13 -28.10
N ILE A 24 -15.95 1.57 -28.69
CA ILE A 24 -16.56 2.88 -28.41
C ILE A 24 -17.14 2.95 -26.98
N GLU A 25 -17.59 1.81 -26.44
CA GLU A 25 -18.09 1.74 -25.06
C GLU A 25 -17.01 1.86 -24.00
N ALA A 26 -15.75 1.82 -24.39
CA ALA A 26 -14.61 1.97 -23.49
C ALA A 26 -14.58 3.33 -22.77
N TYR A 27 -15.09 4.39 -23.38
CA TYR A 27 -15.10 5.73 -22.78
C TYR A 27 -15.91 5.79 -21.47
N ASN A 28 -17.03 5.08 -21.38
CA ASN A 28 -17.86 5.04 -20.18
C ASN A 28 -17.31 4.12 -19.07
N ILE A 29 -16.30 3.30 -19.40
CA ILE A 29 -15.71 2.31 -18.50
C ILE A 29 -14.50 2.88 -17.76
N PHE A 30 -13.89 3.97 -18.26
CA PHE A 30 -12.81 4.66 -17.57
C PHE A 30 -13.23 5.27 -16.22
N GLU A 31 -14.53 5.53 -16.03
CA GLU A 31 -15.10 5.91 -14.73
C GLU A 31 -15.22 4.73 -13.76
N THR A 32 -15.17 3.49 -14.27
CA THR A 32 -15.20 2.30 -13.43
C THR A 32 -13.78 1.85 -13.12
N LYS A 33 -13.50 1.46 -11.88
CA LYS A 33 -12.19 0.92 -11.44
C LYS A 33 -11.91 -0.46 -12.07
N CYS A 34 -11.83 -0.50 -13.41
CA CYS A 34 -11.53 -1.70 -14.18
C CYS A 34 -10.02 -1.96 -14.12
N SER A 35 -9.62 -3.20 -13.80
CA SER A 35 -8.21 -3.60 -13.72
C SER A 35 -7.61 -3.88 -15.08
N TYR A 36 -8.44 -4.32 -16.03
CA TYR A 36 -8.02 -4.62 -17.40
C TYR A 36 -9.18 -4.53 -18.38
N PHE A 37 -8.89 -4.08 -19.62
CA PHE A 37 -9.86 -3.97 -20.70
C PHE A 37 -9.40 -4.79 -21.91
N LEU A 38 -10.28 -5.63 -22.46
CA LEU A 38 -9.99 -6.49 -23.60
C LEU A 38 -11.06 -6.35 -24.69
N ILE A 39 -10.61 -6.28 -25.95
CA ILE A 39 -11.50 -6.24 -27.11
C ILE A 39 -11.63 -7.68 -27.63
N LYS A 40 -12.84 -8.27 -27.57
CA LYS A 40 -13.09 -9.69 -27.91
C LYS A 40 -12.64 -10.09 -29.30
N SER A 41 -12.76 -9.19 -30.29
CA SER A 41 -12.33 -9.46 -31.68
C SER A 41 -10.80 -9.49 -31.89
N LYS A 42 -10.02 -9.05 -30.88
CA LYS A 42 -8.54 -8.95 -30.95
C LYS A 42 -7.84 -9.65 -29.80
N ILE A 43 -8.58 -10.42 -29.00
CA ILE A 43 -7.98 -11.13 -27.86
C ILE A 43 -7.04 -12.21 -28.36
N THR A 44 -5.81 -12.20 -27.86
CA THR A 44 -4.85 -13.30 -27.95
C THR A 44 -4.76 -14.02 -26.60
N ASP A 45 -4.34 -15.28 -26.61
CA ASP A 45 -4.09 -16.05 -25.39
C ASP A 45 -3.08 -15.35 -24.47
N GLU A 46 -2.09 -14.68 -25.06
CA GLU A 46 -1.08 -13.91 -24.32
C GLU A 46 -1.69 -12.70 -23.60
N GLN A 47 -2.55 -11.94 -24.26
CA GLN A 47 -3.25 -10.81 -23.66
C GLN A 47 -4.16 -11.25 -22.51
N LEU A 48 -4.87 -12.36 -22.66
CA LEU A 48 -5.69 -12.91 -21.59
C LEU A 48 -4.85 -13.38 -20.40
N LYS A 49 -3.75 -14.09 -20.67
CA LYS A 49 -2.79 -14.51 -19.62
C LYS A 49 -2.21 -13.32 -18.87
N ASN A 50 -1.85 -12.24 -19.57
CA ASN A 50 -1.31 -11.02 -18.96
C ASN A 50 -2.35 -10.30 -18.10
N ALA A 51 -3.61 -10.19 -18.56
CA ALA A 51 -4.70 -9.65 -17.79
C ALA A 51 -4.94 -10.45 -16.50
N LEU A 52 -4.98 -11.77 -16.58
CA LEU A 52 -5.15 -12.64 -15.42
C LEU A 52 -3.97 -12.55 -14.45
N LYS A 53 -2.72 -12.58 -14.95
CA LYS A 53 -1.52 -12.42 -14.12
C LYS A 53 -1.56 -11.10 -13.32
N LYS A 54 -1.91 -9.99 -13.99
CA LYS A 54 -2.02 -8.68 -13.34
C LYS A 54 -3.10 -8.68 -12.25
N CYS A 55 -4.28 -9.24 -12.54
CA CYS A 55 -5.37 -9.32 -11.55
C CYS A 55 -5.01 -10.20 -10.36
N ILE A 56 -4.38 -11.36 -10.59
CA ILE A 56 -3.90 -12.26 -9.53
C ILE A 56 -2.83 -11.55 -8.69
N GLY A 57 -1.87 -10.88 -9.35
CA GLY A 57 -0.83 -10.10 -8.67
C GLY A 57 -1.42 -9.05 -7.75
N ASN A 58 -2.39 -8.26 -8.22
CA ASN A 58 -3.07 -7.25 -7.42
C ASN A 58 -3.81 -7.83 -6.20
N ILE A 59 -4.47 -9.00 -6.36
CA ILE A 59 -5.17 -9.68 -5.25
C ILE A 59 -4.16 -10.20 -4.23
N THR A 60 -3.05 -10.78 -4.70
CA THR A 60 -2.00 -11.32 -3.83
C THR A 60 -1.32 -10.21 -3.04
N GLN A 61 -1.01 -9.09 -3.68
CA GLN A 61 -0.42 -7.93 -3.04
C GLN A 61 -1.37 -7.34 -1.98
N LYS A 62 -2.66 -7.17 -2.30
CA LYS A 62 -3.66 -6.71 -1.32
C LYS A 62 -3.77 -7.62 -0.09
N LYS A 63 -3.63 -8.93 -0.25
CA LYS A 63 -3.60 -9.88 0.89
C LYS A 63 -2.31 -9.75 1.70
N ALA A 64 -1.17 -9.52 1.06
CA ALA A 64 0.11 -9.30 1.72
C ALA A 64 0.15 -8.00 2.53
N ASP A 65 -0.73 -7.04 2.19
CA ASP A 65 -0.85 -5.77 2.91
C ASP A 65 -1.75 -5.85 4.15
N LEU A 66 -2.35 -7.00 4.44
CA LEU A 66 -3.15 -7.22 5.65
C LEU A 66 -2.33 -7.90 6.74
N LEU A 67 -2.21 -7.26 7.88
CA LEU A 67 -1.54 -7.78 9.06
C LEU A 67 -2.54 -7.93 10.22
N ILE A 68 -2.63 -9.13 10.80
CA ILE A 68 -3.44 -9.37 11.98
C ILE A 68 -2.56 -9.21 13.23
N VAL A 69 -2.94 -8.29 14.10
CA VAL A 69 -2.28 -8.04 15.39
C VAL A 69 -3.23 -8.33 16.55
N LYS A 70 -2.67 -8.79 17.67
CA LYS A 70 -3.43 -9.05 18.90
C LYS A 70 -3.30 -7.89 19.87
N ILE A 71 -4.43 -7.43 20.41
CA ILE A 71 -4.51 -6.40 21.44
C ILE A 71 -5.30 -6.99 22.60
N GLY A 72 -4.59 -7.51 23.61
CA GLY A 72 -5.23 -8.29 24.67
C GLY A 72 -5.93 -9.54 24.08
N ALA A 73 -7.22 -9.68 24.32
CA ALA A 73 -8.04 -10.78 23.80
C ALA A 73 -8.59 -10.52 22.37
N LYS A 74 -8.42 -9.34 21.82
CA LYS A 74 -8.96 -8.97 20.51
C LYS A 74 -7.92 -9.12 19.42
N SER A 75 -8.35 -9.55 18.22
CA SER A 75 -7.55 -9.51 17.00
C SER A 75 -8.03 -8.34 16.15
N VAL A 76 -7.09 -7.53 15.67
CA VAL A 76 -7.33 -6.38 14.78
C VAL A 76 -6.61 -6.62 13.48
N THR A 77 -7.29 -6.43 12.36
CA THR A 77 -6.68 -6.49 11.03
C THR A 77 -6.26 -5.09 10.63
N LEU A 78 -4.99 -4.91 10.36
CA LEU A 78 -4.39 -3.67 9.85
C LEU A 78 -4.24 -3.78 8.34
N ASN A 79 -4.65 -2.74 7.61
CA ASN A 79 -4.22 -2.57 6.24
C ASN A 79 -2.91 -1.77 6.25
N LEU A 80 -1.82 -2.41 5.88
CA LEU A 80 -0.48 -1.82 5.93
C LEU A 80 -0.32 -0.62 4.97
N GLN A 81 -1.12 -0.55 3.92
CA GLN A 81 -1.12 0.60 2.99
C GLN A 81 -1.63 1.88 3.63
N ASP A 82 -2.50 1.78 4.66
CA ASP A 82 -3.06 2.94 5.36
C ASP A 82 -2.10 3.49 6.43
N ILE A 83 -1.03 2.74 6.75
CA ILE A 83 -0.04 3.13 7.75
C ILE A 83 0.96 4.12 7.13
N GLU A 84 1.14 5.27 7.77
CA GLU A 84 2.14 6.25 7.38
C GLU A 84 3.48 6.00 8.06
N TYR A 85 3.47 5.85 9.38
CA TYR A 85 4.67 5.57 10.16
C TYR A 85 4.36 4.87 11.47
N ILE A 86 5.39 4.34 12.09
CA ILE A 86 5.34 3.66 13.38
C ILE A 86 6.40 4.28 14.27
N GLU A 87 5.99 4.68 15.46
CA GLU A 87 6.85 5.26 16.46
C GLU A 87 7.00 4.32 17.67
N SER A 88 8.20 4.19 18.19
CA SER A 88 8.48 3.47 19.43
C SER A 88 8.60 4.44 20.60
N LEU A 89 7.76 4.23 21.60
CA LEU A 89 7.81 4.94 22.88
C LEU A 89 7.89 3.92 24.02
N ASN A 90 9.04 3.85 24.68
CA ASN A 90 9.33 2.85 25.72
C ASN A 90 9.19 1.41 25.18
N ASN A 91 8.30 0.60 25.78
CA ASN A 91 8.03 -0.79 25.36
C ASN A 91 6.82 -0.92 24.44
N ASN A 92 6.25 0.19 24.00
CA ASN A 92 5.11 0.26 23.11
C ASN A 92 5.53 0.75 21.74
N ILE A 93 4.71 0.44 20.75
CA ILE A 93 4.73 1.10 19.44
C ILE A 93 3.38 1.76 19.22
N SER A 94 3.40 2.94 18.61
CA SER A 94 2.22 3.64 18.12
C SER A 94 2.24 3.63 16.61
N ILE A 95 1.18 3.12 15.99
CA ILE A 95 1.00 3.01 14.55
C ILE A 95 0.12 4.18 14.14
N TYR A 96 0.62 5.01 13.24
CA TYR A 96 -0.08 6.19 12.74
C TYR A 96 -0.57 5.96 11.32
N PHE A 97 -1.82 6.34 11.08
CA PHE A 97 -2.53 6.17 9.82
C PHE A 97 -2.87 7.53 9.23
N ASN A 98 -3.09 7.58 7.92
CA ASN A 98 -3.46 8.82 7.24
C ASN A 98 -4.79 9.42 7.75
N GLU A 99 -5.83 8.60 7.90
CA GLU A 99 -7.20 9.07 8.19
C GLU A 99 -7.81 8.45 9.47
N GLN A 100 -7.05 7.62 10.19
CA GLN A 100 -7.55 6.91 11.37
C GLN A 100 -6.77 7.33 12.62
N PRO A 101 -7.37 7.23 13.81
CA PRO A 101 -6.65 7.47 15.06
C PRO A 101 -5.49 6.46 15.21
N PRO A 102 -4.41 6.85 15.90
CA PRO A 102 -3.27 5.97 16.11
C PRO A 102 -3.64 4.77 16.97
N LEU A 103 -3.00 3.64 16.67
CA LEU A 103 -3.15 2.38 17.40
C LEU A 103 -1.88 2.08 18.19
N THR A 104 -2.01 1.83 19.49
CA THR A 104 -0.87 1.48 20.35
C THR A 104 -0.84 -0.03 20.63
N LEU A 105 0.34 -0.65 20.45
CA LEU A 105 0.60 -2.05 20.72
C LEU A 105 1.73 -2.20 21.74
N TYR A 106 1.60 -3.13 22.68
CA TYR A 106 2.67 -3.55 23.57
C TYR A 106 3.60 -4.52 22.85
N MET A 107 4.56 -3.96 22.12
CA MET A 107 5.51 -4.72 21.29
C MET A 107 6.76 -3.88 21.03
N LYS A 108 7.92 -4.54 20.88
CA LYS A 108 9.16 -3.85 20.48
C LYS A 108 9.15 -3.53 18.99
N LEU A 109 9.62 -2.35 18.62
CA LEU A 109 9.70 -1.90 17.22
C LEU A 109 10.44 -2.90 16.32
N LYS A 110 11.53 -3.52 16.83
CA LYS A 110 12.32 -4.51 16.09
C LYS A 110 11.52 -5.78 15.75
N ASP A 111 10.58 -6.18 16.60
CA ASP A 111 9.78 -7.37 16.36
C ASP A 111 8.64 -7.07 15.38
N PHE A 112 8.05 -5.88 15.47
CA PHE A 112 7.06 -5.41 14.49
C PHE A 112 7.68 -5.21 13.10
N GLU A 113 8.91 -4.69 13.01
CA GLU A 113 9.67 -4.51 11.77
C GLU A 113 9.76 -5.79 10.92
N LYS A 114 9.88 -6.96 11.57
CA LYS A 114 9.96 -8.26 10.89
C LYS A 114 8.66 -8.69 10.19
N LEU A 115 7.54 -8.08 10.57
CA LEU A 115 6.22 -8.37 10.03
C LEU A 115 5.87 -7.46 8.84
N LEU A 116 6.69 -6.45 8.59
CA LEU A 116 6.42 -5.41 7.59
C LEU A 116 7.03 -5.78 6.24
N PRO A 117 6.35 -5.47 5.14
CA PRO A 117 6.89 -5.61 3.79
C PRO A 117 8.00 -4.60 3.50
N LEU A 118 8.71 -4.80 2.37
CA LEU A 118 9.90 -4.05 1.99
C LEU A 118 9.68 -2.56 1.75
N TYR A 119 8.45 -2.11 1.56
CA TYR A 119 8.15 -0.69 1.45
C TYR A 119 8.10 0.04 2.80
N PHE A 120 8.31 -0.65 3.91
CA PHE A 120 8.58 -0.03 5.19
C PHE A 120 10.09 0.04 5.44
N MET A 121 10.56 1.21 5.88
CA MET A 121 11.97 1.46 6.16
C MET A 121 12.18 2.01 7.56
N LYS A 122 13.10 1.40 8.30
CA LYS A 122 13.55 1.93 9.59
C LYS A 122 14.58 3.03 9.41
N CYS A 123 14.11 4.26 9.38
CA CYS A 123 14.96 5.45 9.22
C CYS A 123 15.60 5.96 10.52
N HIS A 124 15.04 5.62 11.68
CA HIS A 124 15.51 6.06 13.00
C HIS A 124 15.43 4.92 14.02
N LYS A 125 16.13 5.05 15.17
CA LYS A 125 16.04 4.07 16.27
C LYS A 125 14.61 3.86 16.77
N SER A 126 13.78 4.91 16.68
CA SER A 126 12.40 4.93 17.17
C SER A 126 11.36 5.03 16.07
N PHE A 127 11.73 5.13 14.79
CA PHE A 127 10.77 5.30 13.70
C PHE A 127 10.98 4.31 12.56
N ILE A 128 9.85 3.78 12.08
CA ILE A 128 9.71 3.07 10.80
C ILE A 128 8.70 3.86 9.97
N ILE A 129 9.04 4.16 8.72
CA ILE A 129 8.17 4.87 7.78
C ILE A 129 7.66 3.93 6.69
N ASN A 130 6.47 4.19 6.19
CA ASN A 130 6.00 3.68 4.90
C ASN A 130 6.57 4.57 3.80
N MET A 131 7.44 4.04 2.95
CA MET A 131 8.09 4.82 1.87
C MET A 131 7.08 5.35 0.85
N ASN A 132 5.90 4.69 0.71
CA ASN A 132 4.82 5.17 -0.15
C ASN A 132 4.10 6.41 0.42
N ALA A 133 4.20 6.65 1.74
CA ALA A 133 3.59 7.79 2.40
C ALA A 133 4.49 9.03 2.44
N VAL A 134 5.74 8.92 1.99
CA VAL A 134 6.69 10.05 1.96
C VAL A 134 6.27 11.04 0.88
N THR A 135 6.03 12.27 1.27
CA THR A 135 5.67 13.39 0.38
C THR A 135 6.86 14.27 0.00
N GLY A 136 7.96 14.17 0.77
CA GLY A 136 9.18 14.92 0.52
C GLY A 136 10.33 14.49 1.40
N CYS A 137 11.55 14.90 1.02
CA CYS A 137 12.76 14.67 1.78
C CYS A 137 13.48 16.00 1.95
N GLU A 138 13.62 16.43 3.19
CA GLU A 138 14.41 17.60 3.60
C GLU A 138 15.73 17.15 4.23
N PRO A 139 16.71 18.05 4.45
CA PRO A 139 17.93 17.69 5.14
C PRO A 139 17.67 17.09 6.52
N TYR A 140 18.03 15.82 6.69
CA TYR A 140 17.89 15.03 7.93
C TYR A 140 16.46 14.69 8.37
N GLU A 141 15.44 14.86 7.50
CA GLU A 141 14.06 14.48 7.82
C GLU A 141 13.28 14.04 6.58
N PHE A 142 12.34 13.09 6.76
CA PHE A 142 11.30 12.79 5.79
C PHE A 142 10.04 13.57 6.13
N MET A 143 9.38 14.08 5.09
CA MET A 143 8.07 14.71 5.19
C MET A 143 7.00 13.67 4.85
N LEU A 144 5.97 13.56 5.67
CA LEU A 144 4.78 12.76 5.43
C LEU A 144 3.56 13.68 5.27
N HIS A 145 2.37 13.08 5.09
CA HIS A 145 1.14 13.87 5.05
C HIS A 145 0.96 14.67 6.36
N HIS A 146 0.07 15.65 6.32
CA HIS A 146 -0.23 16.53 7.47
C HIS A 146 1.00 17.22 8.09
N SER A 147 2.04 17.44 7.27
CA SER A 147 3.30 18.11 7.70
C SER A 147 4.05 17.38 8.82
N VAL A 148 3.84 16.07 8.94
CA VAL A 148 4.59 15.24 9.88
C VAL A 148 6.02 15.11 9.41
N LYS A 149 6.99 15.35 10.32
CA LYS A 149 8.43 15.28 10.06
C LYS A 149 9.05 14.13 10.83
N ILE A 150 9.69 13.20 10.12
CA ILE A 150 10.37 12.04 10.72
C ILE A 150 11.89 12.23 10.62
N PRO A 151 12.61 12.28 11.75
CA PRO A 151 14.05 12.58 11.75
C PRO A 151 14.86 11.42 11.18
N ILE A 152 15.91 11.77 10.43
CA ILE A 152 16.94 10.86 9.95
C ILE A 152 18.25 11.19 10.69
N PRO A 153 18.85 10.24 11.44
CA PRO A 153 20.11 10.47 12.11
C PRO A 153 21.23 10.84 11.12
N SER A 154 22.03 11.85 11.42
CA SER A 154 23.09 12.35 10.54
C SER A 154 24.05 11.24 10.07
N ARG A 155 24.38 10.29 10.96
CA ARG A 155 25.25 9.15 10.65
C ARG A 155 24.66 8.19 9.60
N LYS A 156 23.35 8.13 9.47
CA LYS A 156 22.63 7.24 8.55
C LYS A 156 22.01 7.99 7.37
N TYR A 157 22.13 9.30 7.32
CA TYR A 157 21.42 10.13 6.36
C TYR A 157 21.65 9.68 4.91
N LYS A 158 22.92 9.55 4.50
CA LYS A 158 23.28 9.17 3.12
C LYS A 158 22.68 7.81 2.73
N ASP A 159 22.84 6.81 3.60
CA ASP A 159 22.37 5.45 3.33
C ASP A 159 20.83 5.38 3.31
N THR A 160 20.17 6.08 4.24
CA THR A 160 18.71 6.12 4.34
C THR A 160 18.09 6.79 3.12
N VAL A 161 18.62 7.94 2.70
CA VAL A 161 18.14 8.66 1.50
C VAL A 161 18.42 7.86 0.23
N LYS A 162 19.58 7.20 0.15
CA LYS A 162 19.88 6.30 -0.97
C LYS A 162 18.88 5.16 -1.05
N THR A 163 18.61 4.46 0.06
CA THR A 163 17.63 3.36 0.11
C THR A 163 16.24 3.83 -0.36
N TYR A 164 15.81 5.01 0.08
CA TYR A 164 14.55 5.60 -0.36
C TYR A 164 14.53 5.90 -1.86
N ASN A 165 15.60 6.53 -2.38
CA ASN A 165 15.70 6.84 -3.81
C ASN A 165 15.73 5.58 -4.68
N ASP A 166 16.48 4.54 -4.25
CA ASP A 166 16.52 3.25 -4.93
C ASP A 166 15.14 2.61 -4.96
N TYR A 167 14.36 2.72 -3.86
CA TYR A 167 12.99 2.23 -3.81
C TYR A 167 12.08 2.95 -4.82
N ILE A 168 12.09 4.30 -4.83
CA ILE A 168 11.24 5.10 -5.73
C ILE A 168 11.61 4.88 -7.22
N THR A 169 12.89 4.67 -7.51
CA THR A 169 13.36 4.45 -8.90
C THR A 169 12.94 3.07 -9.43
N ASN A 170 12.70 2.09 -8.55
CA ASN A 170 12.32 0.72 -8.92
C ASN A 170 10.80 0.44 -8.82
N LEU A 171 9.96 1.47 -8.60
CA LEU A 171 8.50 1.40 -8.68
C LEU A 171 8.04 1.45 -10.14
#